data_c3fd38982651ccfa3ac595e3e6a98c02
#
_entry.id   c3fd38982651ccfa3ac595e3e6a98c02
#
_cell.length_a   1.000
_cell.length_b   1.000
_cell.length_c   1.000
_cell.angle_alpha   90.00
_cell.angle_beta   90.00
_cell.angle_gamma   90.00
#
_symmetry.space_group_name_H-M   'P 1'
#
loop_
_entity.id
_entity.type
_entity.pdbx_description
1 polymer ?
#
loop_
_entity_poly.entity_id
_entity_poly.type
_entity_poly.pdbx_seq_one_letter_code
_entity_poly.pdbx_strand_id
1 'polypeptide(L)'
;GDMKWLRYDSNHAPFIMKANSDTAIIVEDCVSACVVAQCHNGFALLGTNLLTEHIKYLKQFNKIWVALDRDATSKSLDIQRKIAIHVPDCYIKILDRDLKYEDKEFIKNNF
;
A
#
# COMPACT_ATOMS: atom_id res chain seq x y z
N GLY A 1 -0.10 -2.58 -20.16
CA GLY A 1 0.11 -2.56 -20.42
C GLY A 1 0.43 -3.64 -19.59
N ASP A 2 1.21 -4.22 -20.02
CA ASP A 2 1.61 -5.22 -19.21
C ASP A 2 1.98 -4.64 -17.91
N MET A 3 1.81 -5.40 -16.97
CA MET A 3 2.16 -5.09 -15.66
C MET A 3 3.65 -5.01 -15.57
N LYS A 4 4.13 -3.96 -15.03
CA LYS A 4 5.55 -3.79 -14.88
C LYS A 4 6.00 -4.40 -13.59
N TRP A 5 6.62 -5.53 -13.69
CA TRP A 5 7.21 -6.18 -12.54
C TRP A 5 8.56 -5.56 -12.27
N LEU A 6 8.71 -4.92 -11.16
CA LEU A 6 9.95 -4.26 -10.82
C LEU A 6 10.87 -5.12 -9.99
N ARG A 7 10.64 -6.41 -9.98
CA ARG A 7 11.40 -7.31 -9.13
C ARG A 7 12.14 -8.34 -9.95
N TYR A 8 12.91 -7.86 -10.87
CA TYR A 8 13.63 -8.74 -11.77
C TYR A 8 14.62 -9.60 -11.06
N ASP A 9 15.36 -8.99 -10.19
CA ASP A 9 16.46 -9.67 -9.54
C ASP A 9 16.39 -9.53 -8.06
N SER A 10 15.37 -8.90 -7.56
CA SER A 10 15.31 -8.59 -6.14
C SER A 10 14.19 -9.36 -5.49
N ASN A 11 14.48 -9.94 -4.39
CA ASN A 11 13.46 -10.57 -3.58
C ASN A 11 12.69 -9.56 -2.76
N HIS A 12 13.05 -8.29 -2.86
CA HIS A 12 12.54 -7.28 -1.96
C HIS A 12 11.81 -6.17 -2.64
N ALA A 13 11.56 -6.28 -3.95
CA ALA A 13 10.83 -5.24 -4.65
C ALA A 13 9.34 -5.36 -4.36
N PRO A 14 8.67 -4.26 -4.06
CA PRO A 14 7.23 -4.28 -3.88
C PRO A 14 6.51 -4.38 -5.21
N PHE A 15 5.24 -4.69 -5.15
CA PHE A 15 4.37 -4.71 -6.31
C PHE A 15 3.54 -3.44 -6.30
N ILE A 16 3.61 -2.67 -7.38
CA ILE A 16 2.96 -1.37 -7.44
C ILE A 16 1.92 -1.38 -8.54
N MET A 17 0.69 -0.98 -8.18
CA MET A 17 -0.41 -0.82 -9.13
C MET A 17 -0.86 0.62 -9.09
N LYS A 18 -0.64 1.33 -10.18
CA LYS A 18 -0.96 2.75 -10.26
C LYS A 18 -2.43 2.98 -10.64
N ALA A 19 -2.97 4.05 -10.11
CA ALA A 19 -4.30 4.53 -10.44
C ALA A 19 -4.25 6.05 -10.60
N ASN A 20 -5.32 6.62 -11.08
CA ASN A 20 -5.40 8.07 -11.24
C ASN A 20 -5.90 8.67 -9.92
N SER A 21 -5.00 8.74 -8.95
CA SER A 21 -5.33 9.17 -7.61
C SER A 21 -4.09 9.73 -6.94
N ASP A 22 -4.26 10.63 -5.99
CA ASP A 22 -3.16 11.15 -5.19
C ASP A 22 -3.03 10.44 -3.85
N THR A 23 -3.75 9.34 -3.68
CA THR A 23 -3.72 8.50 -2.49
C THR A 23 -3.09 7.16 -2.81
N ALA A 24 -2.25 6.68 -1.91
CA ALA A 24 -1.66 5.35 -2.01
C ALA A 24 -2.07 4.52 -0.80
N ILE A 25 -2.26 3.23 -1.02
CA ILE A 25 -2.63 2.30 0.04
C ILE A 25 -1.62 1.17 0.07
N ILE A 26 -0.98 1.00 1.20
CA ILE A 26 0.03 -0.04 1.40
C ILE A 26 -0.65 -1.29 1.91
N VAL A 27 -0.44 -2.39 1.20
CA VAL A 27 -1.06 -3.68 1.50
C VAL A 27 -0.01 -4.77 1.52
N GLU A 28 -0.39 -6.00 1.87
CA GLU A 28 0.55 -7.09 1.96
C GLU A 28 0.78 -7.81 0.64
N ASP A 29 -0.26 -8.00 -0.18
CA ASP A 29 -0.18 -8.90 -1.33
C ASP A 29 -0.70 -8.26 -2.61
N CYS A 30 -0.41 -8.92 -3.73
CA CYS A 30 -0.76 -8.41 -5.05
C CYS A 30 -2.25 -8.30 -5.26
N VAL A 31 -3.01 -9.28 -4.77
CA VAL A 31 -4.46 -9.27 -4.99
C VAL A 31 -5.08 -8.07 -4.30
N SER A 32 -4.66 -7.78 -3.08
CA SER A 32 -5.13 -6.61 -2.35
C SER A 32 -4.76 -5.32 -3.09
N ALA A 33 -3.55 -5.25 -3.65
CA ALA A 33 -3.14 -4.08 -4.41
C ALA A 33 -4.01 -3.90 -5.66
N CYS A 34 -4.40 -4.99 -6.30
CA CYS A 34 -5.27 -4.91 -7.46
C CYS A 34 -6.67 -4.42 -7.09
N VAL A 35 -7.19 -4.87 -5.96
CA VAL A 35 -8.49 -4.38 -5.48
C VAL A 35 -8.41 -2.88 -5.23
N VAL A 36 -7.36 -2.43 -4.53
CA VAL A 36 -7.15 -1.02 -4.24
C VAL A 36 -7.02 -0.20 -5.52
N ALA A 37 -6.39 -0.78 -6.54
CA ALA A 37 -6.10 -0.06 -7.78
C ALA A 37 -7.35 0.31 -8.57
N GLN A 38 -8.49 -0.19 -8.19
CA GLN A 38 -9.75 0.24 -8.78
C GLN A 38 -10.05 1.70 -8.43
N CYS A 39 -9.47 2.22 -7.35
CA CYS A 39 -9.74 3.59 -6.90
C CYS A 39 -8.47 4.38 -6.56
N HIS A 40 -7.45 3.72 -6.00
CA HIS A 40 -6.26 4.39 -5.50
C HIS A 40 -5.02 3.60 -5.87
N ASN A 41 -3.85 4.18 -5.65
CA ASN A 41 -2.60 3.51 -5.97
C ASN A 41 -2.32 2.41 -4.94
N GLY A 42 -2.03 1.22 -5.40
CA GLY A 42 -1.73 0.08 -4.55
C GLY A 42 -0.23 -0.15 -4.43
N PHE A 43 0.22 -0.46 -3.23
CA PHE A 43 1.63 -0.72 -2.96
C PHE A 43 1.71 -1.95 -2.07
N ALA A 44 2.05 -3.09 -2.68
CA ALA A 44 2.09 -4.36 -1.96
C ALA A 44 3.51 -4.66 -1.51
N LEU A 45 3.68 -4.89 -0.22
CA LEU A 45 5.00 -5.14 0.36
C LEU A 45 5.55 -6.52 0.00
N LEU A 46 4.69 -7.50 -0.15
CA LEU A 46 5.08 -8.88 -0.50
C LEU A 46 6.09 -9.45 0.49
N GLY A 47 5.88 -9.18 1.78
CA GLY A 47 6.78 -9.68 2.80
C GLY A 47 8.08 -8.91 2.94
N THR A 48 8.25 -7.80 2.18
CA THR A 48 9.47 -7.02 2.28
C THR A 48 9.36 -5.98 3.38
N ASN A 49 10.51 -5.45 3.78
CA ASN A 49 10.55 -4.30 4.65
C ASN A 49 10.48 -3.03 3.82
N LEU A 50 9.99 -1.97 4.42
CA LEU A 50 9.92 -0.68 3.76
C LEU A 50 11.31 -0.06 3.77
N LEU A 51 11.86 0.19 2.60
CA LEU A 51 13.19 0.75 2.44
C LEU A 51 13.13 2.23 2.10
N THR A 52 14.27 2.90 2.19
CA THR A 52 14.36 4.33 1.90
C THR A 52 13.87 4.67 0.50
N GLU A 53 14.22 3.86 -0.49
CA GLU A 53 13.77 4.12 -1.86
C GLU A 53 12.27 3.97 -2.00
N HIS A 54 11.65 3.11 -1.21
CA HIS A 54 10.19 2.99 -1.21
C HIS A 54 9.55 4.26 -0.68
N ILE A 55 10.14 4.84 0.34
CA ILE A 55 9.64 6.08 0.91
C ILE A 55 9.78 7.21 -0.11
N LYS A 56 10.88 7.24 -0.86
CA LYS A 56 11.03 8.21 -1.93
C LYS A 56 9.89 8.15 -2.93
N TYR A 57 9.53 6.93 -3.32
CA TYR A 57 8.40 6.75 -4.23
C TYR A 57 7.10 7.24 -3.60
N LEU A 58 6.88 6.92 -2.33
CA LEU A 58 5.62 7.23 -1.65
C LEU A 58 5.44 8.71 -1.38
N LYS A 59 6.53 9.48 -1.37
CA LYS A 59 6.46 10.92 -1.11
C LYS A 59 5.68 11.68 -2.16
N GLN A 60 5.45 11.10 -3.32
CA GLN A 60 4.68 11.78 -4.37
C GLN A 60 3.19 11.86 -4.06
N PHE A 61 2.72 11.07 -3.11
CA PHE A 61 1.30 11.03 -2.80
C PHE A 61 0.96 11.98 -1.67
N ASN A 62 -0.27 12.51 -1.70
CA ASN A 62 -0.73 13.43 -0.69
C ASN A 62 -1.21 12.73 0.56
N LYS A 63 -1.74 11.52 0.40
CA LYS A 63 -2.28 10.75 1.51
C LYS A 63 -1.88 9.29 1.35
N ILE A 64 -1.53 8.65 2.45
CA ILE A 64 -1.14 7.25 2.43
C ILE A 64 -1.87 6.52 3.55
N TRP A 65 -2.44 5.37 3.21
CA TRP A 65 -3.04 4.48 4.19
C TRP A 65 -2.17 3.23 4.31
N VAL A 66 -2.00 2.75 5.54
CA VAL A 66 -1.34 1.47 5.80
C VAL A 66 -2.44 0.50 6.17
N ALA A 67 -2.74 -0.43 5.26
CA ALA A 67 -3.87 -1.34 5.40
C ALA A 67 -3.39 -2.79 5.28
N LEU A 68 -2.59 -3.20 6.24
CA LEU A 68 -2.03 -4.55 6.29
C LEU A 68 -3.03 -5.51 6.93
N ASP A 69 -2.67 -6.78 6.96
CA ASP A 69 -3.51 -7.81 7.56
C ASP A 69 -3.75 -7.51 9.03
N ARG A 70 -4.83 -8.04 9.55
CA ARG A 70 -5.30 -7.73 10.90
C ARG A 70 -4.26 -7.97 11.99
N ASP A 71 -3.43 -8.98 11.82
CA ASP A 71 -2.45 -9.36 12.83
C ASP A 71 -1.11 -8.67 12.67
N ALA A 72 -1.01 -7.71 11.75
CA ALA A 72 0.25 -7.01 11.49
C ALA A 72 0.28 -5.63 12.15
N THR A 73 -0.23 -5.51 13.37
CA THR A 73 -0.35 -4.21 14.04
C THR A 73 0.99 -3.55 14.29
N SER A 74 1.96 -4.29 14.81
CA SER A 74 3.28 -3.73 15.09
C SER A 74 3.97 -3.27 13.82
N LYS A 75 3.86 -4.07 12.77
CA LYS A 75 4.44 -3.72 11.48
C LYS A 75 3.77 -2.49 10.90
N SER A 76 2.45 -2.39 11.03
CA SER A 76 1.70 -1.24 10.54
C SER A 76 2.11 0.04 11.24
N LEU A 77 2.28 0.00 12.55
CA LEU A 77 2.71 1.17 13.31
C LEU A 77 4.10 1.61 12.91
N ASP A 78 5.01 0.66 12.72
CA ASP A 78 6.38 0.97 12.35
C ASP A 78 6.42 1.62 10.98
N ILE A 79 5.69 1.09 10.03
CA ILE A 79 5.64 1.62 8.67
C ILE A 79 5.00 3.01 8.67
N GLN A 80 3.89 3.16 9.38
CA GLN A 80 3.20 4.44 9.45
C GLN A 80 4.12 5.54 10.00
N ARG A 81 4.88 5.22 11.04
CA ARG A 81 5.80 6.19 11.63
C ARG A 81 6.89 6.61 10.64
N LYS A 82 7.45 5.66 9.93
CA LYS A 82 8.51 5.94 8.97
C LYS A 82 8.02 6.84 7.84
N ILE A 83 6.80 6.58 7.37
CA ILE A 83 6.23 7.35 6.27
C ILE A 83 5.78 8.73 6.74
N ALA A 84 5.20 8.83 7.92
CA ALA A 84 4.62 10.07 8.41
C ALA A 84 5.65 11.19 8.55
N ILE A 85 6.93 10.86 8.71
CA ILE A 85 7.99 11.85 8.73
C ILE A 85 8.03 12.61 7.41
N HIS A 86 7.71 11.96 6.31
CA HIS A 86 7.80 12.53 4.97
C HIS A 86 6.42 12.89 4.40
N VAL A 87 5.39 12.14 4.76
CA VAL A 87 4.02 12.37 4.31
C VAL A 87 3.15 12.39 5.55
N PRO A 88 2.89 13.59 6.11
CA PRO A 88 2.13 13.68 7.38
C PRO A 88 0.76 13.05 7.34
N ASP A 89 0.09 13.09 6.18
CA ASP A 89 -1.21 12.45 6.03
C ASP A 89 -1.03 10.95 5.79
N CYS A 90 -0.54 10.26 6.79
CA CYS A 90 -0.33 8.82 6.74
C CYS A 90 -1.04 8.18 7.92
N TYR A 91 -1.96 7.28 7.63
CA TYR A 91 -2.84 6.69 8.62
C TYR A 91 -2.86 5.18 8.52
N ILE A 92 -3.27 4.54 9.60
CA ILE A 92 -3.46 3.09 9.63
C ILE A 92 -4.95 2.81 9.50
N LYS A 93 -5.28 1.89 8.59
CA LYS A 93 -6.65 1.42 8.46
C LYS A 93 -6.75 0.04 9.10
N ILE A 94 -7.62 -0.08 10.08
CA ILE A 94 -7.88 -1.36 10.73
C ILE A 94 -8.92 -2.09 9.88
N LEU A 95 -8.58 -3.29 9.45
CA LEU A 95 -9.45 -4.07 8.57
C LEU A 95 -10.10 -5.21 9.34
N ASP A 96 -11.35 -5.51 9.01
CA ASP A 96 -12.03 -6.68 9.57
C ASP A 96 -11.59 -7.95 8.85
N ARG A 97 -11.22 -7.81 7.57
CA ARG A 97 -10.70 -8.90 6.77
C ARG A 97 -9.79 -8.34 5.70
N ASP A 98 -9.01 -9.21 5.04
CA ASP A 98 -8.06 -8.76 4.04
C ASP A 98 -8.75 -8.07 2.88
N LEU A 99 -8.10 -7.04 2.34
CA LEU A 99 -8.68 -6.27 1.23
C LEU A 99 -8.93 -7.09 -0.01
N LYS A 100 -8.24 -8.20 -0.17
CA LYS A 100 -8.45 -9.06 -1.34
C LYS A 100 -9.86 -9.62 -1.40
N TYR A 101 -10.61 -9.58 -0.30
CA TYR A 101 -11.99 -10.04 -0.25
C TYR A 101 -12.99 -8.91 -0.41
N GLU A 102 -12.53 -7.68 -0.55
CA GLU A 102 -13.41 -6.53 -0.66
C GLU A 102 -13.56 -6.11 -2.11
N ASP A 103 -14.50 -5.20 -2.37
CA ASP A 103 -14.75 -4.75 -3.73
C ASP A 103 -14.49 -3.24 -3.86
N LYS A 104 -14.72 -2.75 -5.07
CA LYS A 104 -14.47 -1.33 -5.38
C LYS A 104 -15.27 -0.40 -4.47
N GLU A 105 -16.50 -0.76 -4.15
CA GLU A 105 -17.35 0.07 -3.32
C GLU A 105 -16.78 0.23 -1.93
N PHE A 106 -16.24 -0.86 -1.38
CA PHE A 106 -15.60 -0.80 -0.08
C PHE A 106 -14.41 0.16 -0.11
N ILE A 107 -13.60 0.10 -1.16
CA ILE A 107 -12.44 0.97 -1.27
C ILE A 107 -12.87 2.43 -1.35
N LYS A 108 -13.89 2.73 -2.14
CA LYS A 108 -14.39 4.10 -2.26
C LYS A 108 -14.88 4.64 -0.93
N ASN A 109 -15.52 3.80 -0.14
CA ASN A 109 -16.17 4.26 1.08
C ASN A 109 -15.25 4.31 2.29
N ASN A 110 -14.09 3.66 2.23
CA ASN A 110 -13.20 3.51 3.38
C ASN A 110 -11.85 4.20 3.23
N PHE A 111 -11.56 4.67 2.07
CA PHE A 111 -10.30 5.36 1.80
C PHE A 111 -10.54 6.66 0.99
#